data_08da51e311562a143ce96a42f0dd36d2
#
_entry.id   08da51e311562a143ce96a42f0dd36d2
#
_cell.length_a   1.000
_cell.length_b   1.000
_cell.length_c   1.000
_cell.angle_alpha   90.00
_cell.angle_beta   90.00
_cell.angle_gamma   90.00
#
_symmetry.space_group_name_H-M   'P 1'
#
loop_
_entity.id
_entity.type
_entity.pdbx_description
1 polymer ?
#
loop_
_entity_poly.entity_id
_entity_poly.type
_entity_poly.pdbx_seq_one_letter_code
_entity_poly.pdbx_strand_id
1 'polypeptide(L)'
;IMESTKTNVTSTLHLCWGAQAGIYYHYGINKTELPKKLSGVYRHRVRNRKIPLVRGFDDIFMAPHSRHTEVPQELLEKDDRITILADSRQAGVFLCMAEGGRQIFVMGHPEYDRMTLDSEYKRDMGRGLNPQIPENYYPDDDPENKPVLTWRSHANNLYTNWVNYYVYQETPYDLYGTP
;
A
#
# COMPACT_ATOMS: atom_id res chain seq x y z
N ILE A 1 10.38 -2.41 17.43
CA ILE A 1 9.38 -1.49 16.85
C ILE A 1 8.01 -2.18 16.77
N MET A 2 7.84 -3.28 16.00
CA MET A 2 6.54 -3.97 15.82
C MET A 2 5.83 -4.31 17.15
N GLU A 3 6.54 -4.83 18.15
CA GLU A 3 5.95 -5.10 19.47
C GLU A 3 5.50 -3.83 20.17
N SER A 4 6.32 -2.78 20.13
CA SER A 4 6.01 -1.48 20.75
C SER A 4 4.76 -0.82 20.16
N THR A 5 4.44 -1.04 18.88
CA THR A 5 3.26 -0.45 18.25
C THR A 5 1.94 -1.04 18.74
N LYS A 6 1.96 -2.23 19.37
CA LYS A 6 0.75 -2.84 19.91
C LYS A 6 0.15 -2.05 21.07
N THR A 7 0.96 -1.31 21.81
CA THR A 7 0.54 -0.63 23.04
C THR A 7 0.80 0.88 23.03
N ASN A 8 1.76 1.37 22.26
CA ASN A 8 2.24 2.75 22.37
C ASN A 8 1.78 3.69 21.23
N VAL A 9 1.01 3.19 20.26
CA VAL A 9 0.44 4.01 19.20
C VAL A 9 -1.01 3.61 18.94
N THR A 10 -1.81 4.55 18.49
CA THR A 10 -3.23 4.34 18.20
C THR A 10 -3.43 3.53 16.93
N SER A 11 -2.69 3.85 15.87
CA SER A 11 -2.73 3.13 14.59
C SER A 11 -1.35 3.14 13.92
N THR A 12 -1.05 2.07 13.18
CA THR A 12 0.14 1.93 12.34
C THR A 12 -0.26 1.75 10.89
N LEU A 13 0.43 2.45 9.97
CA LEU A 13 0.32 2.24 8.54
C LEU A 13 1.65 1.71 8.02
N HIS A 14 1.64 0.46 7.57
CA HIS A 14 2.80 -0.25 7.03
C HIS A 14 2.79 -0.18 5.50
N LEU A 15 3.94 0.14 4.89
CA LEU A 15 4.06 0.26 3.43
C LEU A 15 4.95 -0.83 2.84
N CYS A 16 4.53 -1.40 1.72
CA CYS A 16 5.25 -2.34 0.86
C CYS A 16 5.94 -3.47 1.65
N TRP A 17 7.27 -3.49 1.70
CA TRP A 17 8.03 -4.47 2.47
C TRP A 17 7.67 -4.41 3.97
N GLY A 18 7.47 -3.22 4.51
CA GLY A 18 7.02 -3.02 5.90
C GLY A 18 5.65 -3.65 6.15
N ALA A 19 4.73 -3.60 5.17
CA ALA A 19 3.43 -4.25 5.25
C ALA A 19 3.56 -5.77 5.26
N GLN A 20 4.39 -6.34 4.39
CA GLN A 20 4.66 -7.79 4.37
C GLN A 20 5.32 -8.26 5.67
N ALA A 21 6.29 -7.50 6.19
CA ALA A 21 6.94 -7.79 7.46
C ALA A 21 5.97 -7.71 8.65
N GLY A 22 5.07 -6.71 8.66
CA GLY A 22 4.04 -6.56 9.68
C GLY A 22 3.03 -7.71 9.67
N ILE A 23 2.57 -8.12 8.49
CA ILE A 23 1.67 -9.28 8.33
C ILE A 23 2.34 -10.57 8.82
N TYR A 24 3.59 -10.79 8.46
CA TYR A 24 4.33 -11.94 8.98
C TYR A 24 4.47 -11.89 10.50
N TYR A 25 4.87 -10.75 11.04
CA TYR A 25 5.10 -10.58 12.48
C TYR A 25 3.83 -10.78 13.32
N HIS A 26 2.71 -10.20 12.90
CA HIS A 26 1.48 -10.20 13.68
C HIS A 26 0.58 -11.42 13.41
N TYR A 27 0.64 -11.97 12.20
CA TYR A 27 -0.30 -13.01 11.73
C TYR A 27 0.38 -14.31 11.29
N GLY A 28 1.71 -14.34 11.20
CA GLY A 28 2.46 -15.53 10.77
C GLY A 28 2.32 -15.85 9.28
N ILE A 29 1.74 -14.94 8.47
CA ILE A 29 1.51 -15.16 7.05
C ILE A 29 2.76 -14.80 6.27
N ASN A 30 3.36 -15.79 5.62
CA ASN A 30 4.57 -15.63 4.84
C ASN A 30 4.32 -14.96 3.48
N LYS A 31 5.29 -14.17 3.05
CA LYS A 31 5.39 -13.70 1.67
C LYS A 31 5.97 -14.78 0.77
N THR A 32 5.70 -14.68 -0.53
CA THR A 32 6.29 -15.51 -1.59
C THR A 32 7.06 -14.62 -2.57
N GLU A 33 8.02 -15.21 -3.27
CA GLU A 33 8.74 -14.54 -4.34
C GLU A 33 7.89 -14.49 -5.60
N LEU A 34 7.92 -13.34 -6.28
CA LEU A 34 7.34 -13.19 -7.60
C LEU A 34 8.30 -13.71 -8.66
N PRO A 35 7.82 -14.31 -9.76
CA PRO A 35 8.67 -14.80 -10.83
C PRO A 35 9.45 -13.68 -11.54
N LYS A 36 8.96 -12.44 -11.44
CA LYS A 36 9.63 -11.22 -11.93
C LYS A 36 9.27 -10.05 -11.01
N LYS A 37 10.11 -8.99 -11.02
CA LYS A 37 9.80 -7.74 -10.30
C LYS A 37 8.46 -7.18 -10.80
N LEU A 38 7.54 -6.95 -9.88
CA LEU A 38 6.33 -6.19 -10.16
C LEU A 38 6.68 -4.70 -10.07
N SER A 39 6.73 -4.01 -11.20
CA SER A 39 7.05 -2.59 -11.29
C SER A 39 6.09 -1.91 -12.26
N GLY A 40 5.41 -0.87 -11.81
CA GLY A 40 4.44 -0.16 -12.64
C GLY A 40 3.31 0.47 -11.85
N VAL A 41 2.30 0.96 -12.59
CA VAL A 41 1.07 1.56 -12.04
C VAL A 41 -0.11 0.67 -12.41
N TYR A 42 -0.75 0.09 -11.41
CA TYR A 42 -1.76 -0.93 -11.63
C TYR A 42 -3.14 -0.44 -11.21
N ARG A 43 -4.14 -0.99 -11.88
CA ARG A 43 -5.56 -0.75 -11.62
C ARG A 43 -6.03 -1.60 -10.45
N HIS A 44 -6.59 -0.94 -9.43
CA HIS A 44 -7.16 -1.57 -8.24
C HIS A 44 -8.66 -1.31 -8.15
N ARG A 45 -9.37 -2.20 -7.46
CA ARG A 45 -10.79 -2.02 -7.12
C ARG A 45 -10.96 -1.97 -5.60
N VAL A 46 -11.89 -1.15 -5.13
CA VAL A 46 -12.33 -1.14 -3.73
C VAL A 46 -13.30 -2.29 -3.50
N ARG A 47 -13.04 -3.13 -2.48
CA ARG A 47 -13.91 -4.25 -2.10
C ARG A 47 -15.02 -3.85 -1.13
N ASN A 48 -14.72 -2.93 -0.20
CA ASN A 48 -15.68 -2.52 0.83
C ASN A 48 -15.68 -1.01 1.03
N ARG A 49 -16.64 -0.33 0.43
CA ARG A 49 -16.80 1.14 0.48
C ARG A 49 -17.31 1.68 1.81
N LYS A 50 -17.82 0.81 2.71
CA LYS A 50 -18.35 1.23 4.00
C LYS A 50 -17.25 1.58 5.00
N ILE A 51 -16.01 1.16 4.72
CA ILE A 51 -14.87 1.40 5.60
C ILE A 51 -14.35 2.83 5.42
N PRO A 52 -14.21 3.63 6.49
CA PRO A 52 -13.77 5.03 6.42
C PRO A 52 -12.42 5.23 5.72
N LEU A 53 -11.52 4.25 5.80
CA LEU A 53 -10.19 4.31 5.19
C LEU A 53 -10.22 4.53 3.66
N VAL A 54 -11.24 4.02 2.99
CA VAL A 54 -11.43 4.16 1.53
C VAL A 54 -12.49 5.19 1.15
N ARG A 55 -12.91 6.05 2.08
CA ARG A 55 -13.86 7.12 1.80
C ARG A 55 -13.29 8.08 0.75
N GLY A 56 -14.11 8.42 -0.25
CA GLY A 56 -13.71 9.28 -1.36
C GLY A 56 -12.89 8.57 -2.45
N PHE A 57 -12.67 7.26 -2.33
CA PHE A 57 -12.12 6.48 -3.44
C PHE A 57 -13.18 6.23 -4.51
N ASP A 58 -12.74 6.23 -5.76
CA ASP A 58 -13.51 5.67 -6.86
C ASP A 58 -13.62 4.15 -6.74
N ASP A 59 -14.54 3.51 -7.47
CA ASP A 59 -14.62 2.04 -7.53
C ASP A 59 -13.31 1.42 -8.02
N ILE A 60 -12.65 2.15 -8.92
CA ILE A 60 -11.38 1.79 -9.54
C ILE A 60 -10.41 2.96 -9.38
N PHE A 61 -9.20 2.65 -8.98
CA PHE A 61 -8.13 3.63 -8.85
C PHE A 61 -6.80 3.03 -9.28
N MET A 62 -5.82 3.90 -9.53
CA MET A 62 -4.47 3.52 -9.90
C MET A 62 -3.54 3.64 -8.69
N ALA A 63 -2.58 2.71 -8.57
CA ALA A 63 -1.54 2.79 -7.56
C ALA A 63 -0.23 2.18 -8.06
N PRO A 64 0.92 2.77 -7.70
CA PRO A 64 2.24 2.25 -8.07
C PRO A 64 2.65 1.08 -7.17
N HIS A 65 3.38 0.14 -7.78
CA HIS A 65 4.06 -0.96 -7.13
C HIS A 65 5.50 -1.07 -7.60
N SER A 66 6.39 -1.49 -6.70
CA SER A 66 7.78 -1.86 -7.00
C SER A 66 8.24 -2.89 -5.97
N ARG A 67 8.14 -4.18 -6.30
CA ARG A 67 8.44 -5.25 -5.35
C ARG A 67 8.79 -6.57 -6.04
N HIS A 68 9.56 -7.40 -5.34
CA HIS A 68 9.96 -8.76 -5.77
C HIS A 68 9.18 -9.87 -5.05
N THR A 69 8.38 -9.50 -4.06
CA THR A 69 7.63 -10.44 -3.22
C THR A 69 6.19 -9.98 -3.05
N GLU A 70 5.30 -10.92 -2.70
CA GLU A 70 3.92 -10.63 -2.34
C GLU A 70 3.46 -11.48 -1.15
N VAL A 71 2.42 -11.05 -0.47
CA VAL A 71 1.64 -11.91 0.41
C VAL A 71 0.47 -12.45 -0.41
N PRO A 72 0.38 -13.79 -0.60
CA PRO A 72 -0.69 -14.39 -1.39
C PRO A 72 -2.07 -14.01 -0.87
N GLN A 73 -2.95 -13.55 -1.77
CA GLN A 73 -4.29 -13.09 -1.43
C GLN A 73 -5.11 -14.18 -0.71
N GLU A 74 -5.01 -15.42 -1.15
CA GLU A 74 -5.71 -16.56 -0.56
C GLU A 74 -5.31 -16.86 0.89
N LEU A 75 -4.10 -16.46 1.30
CA LEU A 75 -3.68 -16.59 2.70
C LEU A 75 -4.27 -15.47 3.55
N LEU A 76 -4.38 -14.25 3.00
CA LEU A 76 -5.03 -13.13 3.68
C LEU A 76 -6.55 -13.35 3.82
N GLU A 77 -7.19 -13.95 2.80
CA GLU A 77 -8.62 -14.26 2.81
C GLU A 77 -9.01 -15.38 3.80
N LYS A 78 -8.06 -16.22 4.17
CA LYS A 78 -8.27 -17.31 5.17
C LYS A 78 -8.14 -16.84 6.62
N ASP A 79 -7.58 -15.66 6.85
CA ASP A 79 -7.41 -15.14 8.20
C ASP A 79 -8.50 -14.11 8.53
N ASP A 80 -9.49 -14.51 9.33
CA ASP A 80 -10.65 -13.69 9.71
C ASP A 80 -10.27 -12.38 10.45
N ARG A 81 -9.03 -12.27 10.93
CA ARG A 81 -8.53 -11.06 11.58
C ARG A 81 -8.18 -9.96 10.59
N ILE A 82 -8.02 -10.31 9.29
CA ILE A 82 -7.58 -9.40 8.23
C ILE A 82 -8.75 -9.09 7.28
N THR A 83 -9.02 -7.83 7.05
CA THR A 83 -10.02 -7.38 6.09
C THR A 83 -9.33 -6.77 4.87
N ILE A 84 -9.51 -7.36 3.69
CA ILE A 84 -9.01 -6.81 2.42
C ILE A 84 -9.96 -5.69 1.96
N LEU A 85 -9.42 -4.51 1.72
CA LEU A 85 -10.17 -3.31 1.31
C LEU A 85 -10.02 -2.98 -0.17
N ALA A 86 -8.87 -3.29 -0.76
CA ALA A 86 -8.63 -3.06 -2.18
C ALA A 86 -7.64 -4.07 -2.76
N ASP A 87 -7.89 -4.51 -3.99
CA ASP A 87 -7.05 -5.45 -4.72
C ASP A 87 -6.96 -5.14 -6.22
N SER A 88 -6.03 -5.82 -6.88
CA SER A 88 -5.80 -5.81 -8.32
C SER A 88 -5.69 -7.24 -8.85
N ARG A 89 -6.22 -7.48 -10.05
CA ARG A 89 -6.01 -8.77 -10.73
C ARG A 89 -4.55 -8.99 -11.14
N GLN A 90 -3.82 -7.90 -11.39
CA GLN A 90 -2.43 -7.96 -11.85
C GLN A 90 -1.43 -7.83 -10.70
N ALA A 91 -1.75 -7.01 -9.69
CA ALA A 91 -0.83 -6.67 -8.61
C ALA A 91 -1.24 -7.23 -7.24
N GLY A 92 -2.25 -8.13 -7.16
CA GLY A 92 -2.69 -8.72 -5.90
C GLY A 92 -3.32 -7.72 -4.93
N VAL A 93 -3.25 -8.02 -3.65
CA VAL A 93 -3.80 -7.14 -2.60
C VAL A 93 -3.02 -5.84 -2.52
N PHE A 94 -3.73 -4.71 -2.52
CA PHE A 94 -3.15 -3.38 -2.32
C PHE A 94 -3.29 -2.91 -0.87
N LEU A 95 -4.49 -3.05 -0.32
CA LEU A 95 -4.82 -2.50 0.99
C LEU A 95 -5.59 -3.52 1.81
N CYS A 96 -5.12 -3.81 3.00
CA CYS A 96 -5.87 -4.53 4.01
C CYS A 96 -5.65 -3.90 5.40
N MET A 97 -6.52 -4.25 6.33
CA MET A 97 -6.42 -3.79 7.71
C MET A 97 -6.80 -4.88 8.70
N ALA A 98 -6.39 -4.71 9.93
CA ALA A 98 -6.75 -5.58 11.06
C ALA A 98 -6.97 -4.76 12.33
N GLU A 99 -7.53 -5.40 13.36
CA GLU A 99 -7.81 -4.81 14.67
C GLU A 99 -8.55 -3.47 14.56
N GLY A 100 -9.59 -3.43 13.71
CA GLY A 100 -10.41 -2.22 13.55
C GLY A 100 -9.68 -1.01 12.97
N GLY A 101 -8.49 -1.21 12.35
CA GLY A 101 -7.68 -0.13 11.78
C GLY A 101 -6.48 0.27 12.64
N ARG A 102 -6.23 -0.41 13.76
CA ARG A 102 -4.96 -0.26 14.48
C ARG A 102 -3.76 -0.67 13.65
N GLN A 103 -3.97 -1.61 12.72
CA GLN A 103 -2.96 -2.10 11.79
C GLN A 103 -3.48 -1.98 10.37
N ILE A 104 -2.80 -1.18 9.56
CA ILE A 104 -3.12 -0.95 8.16
C ILE A 104 -1.90 -1.35 7.32
N PHE A 105 -2.13 -2.12 6.27
CA PHE A 105 -1.10 -2.69 5.41
C PHE A 105 -1.36 -2.29 3.96
N VAL A 106 -0.42 -1.56 3.37
CA VAL A 106 -0.45 -1.09 1.99
C VAL A 106 0.68 -1.76 1.23
N MET A 107 0.36 -2.63 0.27
CA MET A 107 1.36 -3.43 -0.47
C MET A 107 2.01 -2.67 -1.63
N GLY A 108 1.45 -1.52 -2.00
CA GLY A 108 2.01 -0.63 -3.02
C GLY A 108 2.69 0.59 -2.41
N HIS A 109 2.93 1.58 -3.26
CA HIS A 109 3.65 2.80 -2.92
C HIS A 109 2.83 4.06 -3.25
N PRO A 110 1.73 4.34 -2.53
CA PRO A 110 0.92 5.53 -2.76
C PRO A 110 1.73 6.83 -2.57
N GLU A 111 2.83 6.78 -1.79
CA GLU A 111 3.72 7.90 -1.53
C GLU A 111 4.64 8.29 -2.70
N TYR A 112 4.75 7.45 -3.72
CA TYR A 112 5.68 7.70 -4.83
C TYR A 112 5.36 9.00 -5.57
N ASP A 113 6.40 9.78 -5.82
CA ASP A 113 6.34 10.88 -6.77
C ASP A 113 6.31 10.37 -8.22
N ARG A 114 5.94 11.29 -9.12
CA ARG A 114 5.84 11.00 -10.56
C ARG A 114 7.08 10.27 -11.10
N MET A 115 8.28 10.69 -10.69
CA MET A 115 9.56 10.21 -11.24
C MET A 115 10.20 9.07 -10.46
N THR A 116 9.57 8.57 -9.39
CA THR A 116 10.21 7.57 -8.52
C THR A 116 10.46 6.25 -9.26
N LEU A 117 9.45 5.72 -9.97
CA LEU A 117 9.62 4.49 -10.77
C LEU A 117 10.60 4.68 -11.95
N ASP A 118 10.65 5.86 -12.56
CA ASP A 118 11.63 6.22 -13.59
C ASP A 118 13.07 6.16 -13.02
N SER A 119 13.26 6.75 -11.86
CA SER A 119 14.56 6.74 -11.18
C SER A 119 15.00 5.32 -10.80
N GLU A 120 14.07 4.49 -10.33
CA GLU A 120 14.34 3.07 -10.06
C GLU A 120 14.71 2.31 -11.32
N TYR A 121 13.95 2.49 -12.40
CA TYR A 121 14.18 1.85 -13.68
C TYR A 121 15.56 2.21 -14.25
N LYS A 122 15.88 3.51 -14.34
CA LYS A 122 17.16 4.02 -14.84
C LYS A 122 18.34 3.57 -13.94
N ARG A 123 18.17 3.55 -12.62
CA ARG A 123 19.17 3.02 -11.70
C ARG A 123 19.46 1.54 -11.97
N ASP A 124 18.42 0.73 -12.15
CA ASP A 124 18.56 -0.72 -12.37
C ASP A 124 19.15 -1.01 -13.76
N MET A 125 18.80 -0.22 -14.77
CA MET A 125 19.47 -0.24 -16.09
C MET A 125 20.96 0.08 -15.98
N GLY A 126 21.31 1.15 -15.26
CA GLY A 126 22.71 1.56 -15.04
C GLY A 126 23.55 0.53 -14.28
N ARG A 127 22.89 -0.36 -13.53
CA ARG A 127 23.53 -1.51 -12.84
C ARG A 127 23.63 -2.77 -13.70
N GLY A 128 23.15 -2.74 -14.94
CA GLY A 128 23.14 -3.90 -15.83
C GLY A 128 22.13 -4.99 -15.44
N LEU A 129 21.12 -4.67 -14.67
CA LEU A 129 20.11 -5.64 -14.20
C LEU A 129 19.04 -5.94 -15.26
N ASN A 130 19.05 -5.23 -16.38
CA ASN A 130 18.08 -5.38 -17.48
C ASN A 130 16.62 -5.43 -17.02
N PRO A 131 16.15 -4.41 -16.25
CA PRO A 131 14.80 -4.38 -15.73
C PRO A 131 13.76 -4.25 -16.84
N GLN A 132 12.56 -4.78 -16.61
CA GLN A 132 11.44 -4.50 -17.49
C GLN A 132 10.98 -3.04 -17.32
N ILE A 133 10.48 -2.44 -18.41
CA ILE A 133 9.83 -1.13 -18.37
C ILE A 133 8.68 -1.20 -17.37
N PRO A 134 8.54 -0.22 -16.44
CA PRO A 134 7.41 -0.19 -15.50
C PRO A 134 6.06 -0.17 -16.23
N GLU A 135 5.20 -1.14 -15.93
CA GLU A 135 3.91 -1.33 -16.62
C GLU A 135 2.96 -0.14 -16.40
N ASN A 136 2.26 0.30 -17.45
CA ASN A 136 1.27 1.39 -17.43
C ASN A 136 1.78 2.72 -16.83
N TYR A 137 3.06 2.97 -16.92
CA TYR A 137 3.70 4.12 -16.29
C TYR A 137 4.10 5.20 -17.29
N TYR A 138 4.75 4.82 -18.38
CA TYR A 138 5.08 5.74 -19.48
C TYR A 138 3.96 5.72 -20.53
N PRO A 139 3.61 6.88 -21.12
CA PRO A 139 2.79 6.89 -22.34
C PRO A 139 3.42 6.02 -23.43
N ASP A 140 2.61 5.20 -24.07
CA ASP A 140 3.01 4.29 -25.16
C ASP A 140 4.14 3.31 -24.76
N ASP A 141 4.32 3.05 -23.46
CA ASP A 141 5.41 2.24 -22.90
C ASP A 141 6.81 2.72 -23.29
N ASP A 142 6.96 4.00 -23.65
CA ASP A 142 8.21 4.60 -24.08
C ASP A 142 8.89 5.36 -22.92
N PRO A 143 10.07 4.91 -22.42
CA PRO A 143 10.80 5.57 -21.34
C PRO A 143 11.31 6.98 -21.64
N GLU A 144 11.30 7.41 -22.91
CA GLU A 144 11.63 8.80 -23.28
C GLU A 144 10.44 9.74 -23.02
N ASN A 145 9.23 9.21 -22.91
CA ASN A 145 8.05 9.99 -22.60
C ASN A 145 7.95 10.30 -21.09
N LYS A 146 7.45 11.49 -20.77
CA LYS A 146 7.24 11.87 -19.38
C LYS A 146 6.08 11.07 -18.76
N PRO A 147 6.30 10.39 -17.60
CA PRO A 147 5.27 9.62 -16.94
C PRO A 147 4.03 10.44 -16.56
N VAL A 148 2.85 9.78 -16.58
CA VAL A 148 1.59 10.38 -16.17
C VAL A 148 1.27 10.00 -14.73
N LEU A 149 1.03 11.01 -13.89
CA LEU A 149 0.67 10.83 -12.48
C LEU A 149 -0.84 10.59 -12.35
N THR A 150 -1.23 9.36 -12.00
CA THR A 150 -2.65 8.94 -11.94
C THR A 150 -3.11 8.47 -10.56
N TRP A 151 -2.27 8.54 -9.52
CA TRP A 151 -2.55 7.95 -8.20
C TRP A 151 -2.60 8.96 -7.04
N ARG A 152 -2.17 10.20 -7.24
CA ARG A 152 -2.01 11.19 -6.16
C ARG A 152 -3.30 11.47 -5.38
N SER A 153 -4.43 11.59 -6.05
CA SER A 153 -5.70 11.90 -5.39
C SER A 153 -6.11 10.81 -4.41
N HIS A 154 -6.01 9.55 -4.83
CA HIS A 154 -6.33 8.40 -3.97
C HIS A 154 -5.30 8.20 -2.86
N ALA A 155 -4.02 8.47 -3.13
CA ALA A 155 -2.98 8.47 -2.12
C ALA A 155 -3.26 9.52 -1.02
N ASN A 156 -3.59 10.75 -1.40
CA ASN A 156 -3.95 11.80 -0.46
C ASN A 156 -5.18 11.41 0.37
N ASN A 157 -6.22 10.85 -0.26
CA ASN A 157 -7.40 10.36 0.45
C ASN A 157 -7.04 9.27 1.45
N LEU A 158 -6.19 8.31 1.08
CA LEU A 158 -5.75 7.24 1.98
C LEU A 158 -5.10 7.80 3.25
N TYR A 159 -4.11 8.69 3.10
CA TYR A 159 -3.40 9.28 4.24
C TYR A 159 -4.30 10.19 5.07
N THR A 160 -5.13 11.01 4.43
CA THR A 160 -6.08 11.89 5.11
C THR A 160 -7.10 11.07 5.92
N ASN A 161 -7.65 10.01 5.32
CA ASN A 161 -8.59 9.12 6.00
C ASN A 161 -7.93 8.39 7.17
N TRP A 162 -6.70 7.88 6.99
CA TRP A 162 -5.97 7.23 8.06
C TRP A 162 -5.74 8.18 9.24
N VAL A 163 -5.16 9.35 8.98
CA VAL A 163 -4.86 10.34 10.04
C VAL A 163 -6.16 10.77 10.73
N ASN A 164 -7.23 11.05 9.98
CA ASN A 164 -8.46 11.55 10.54
C ASN A 164 -9.24 10.48 11.33
N TYR A 165 -9.48 9.31 10.73
CA TYR A 165 -10.40 8.32 11.30
C TYR A 165 -9.73 7.29 12.22
N TYR A 166 -8.42 7.04 12.07
CA TYR A 166 -7.73 5.98 12.81
C TYR A 166 -6.61 6.49 13.73
N VAL A 167 -6.21 7.76 13.57
CA VAL A 167 -5.25 8.40 14.47
C VAL A 167 -5.96 9.47 15.30
N TYR A 168 -6.45 10.54 14.66
CA TYR A 168 -6.98 11.69 15.37
C TYR A 168 -8.25 11.37 16.18
N GLN A 169 -9.23 10.68 15.59
CA GLN A 169 -10.50 10.37 16.26
C GLN A 169 -10.37 9.26 17.30
N GLU A 170 -9.40 8.35 17.16
CA GLU A 170 -9.19 7.22 18.07
C GLU A 170 -8.17 7.52 19.17
N THR A 171 -7.37 8.57 19.04
CA THR A 171 -6.39 8.95 20.07
C THR A 171 -7.12 9.55 21.27
N PRO A 172 -6.98 8.97 22.48
CA PRO A 172 -7.59 9.52 23.70
C PRO A 172 -7.09 10.95 23.91
N TYR A 173 -8.02 11.88 24.06
CA TYR A 173 -7.72 13.26 24.38
C TYR A 173 -8.52 13.71 25.61
N ASP A 174 -7.83 14.08 26.68
CA ASP A 174 -8.44 14.65 27.85
C ASP A 174 -8.42 16.19 27.76
N LEU A 175 -9.60 16.78 27.50
CA LEU A 175 -9.79 18.22 27.42
C LEU A 175 -9.54 18.95 28.76
N TYR A 176 -9.61 18.24 29.87
CA TYR A 176 -9.53 18.80 31.23
C TYR A 176 -8.31 18.27 32.00
N GLY A 177 -7.54 17.38 31.42
CA GLY A 177 -6.27 16.91 31.97
C GLY A 177 -5.26 18.06 31.96
N THR A 178 -4.92 18.58 33.14
CA THR A 178 -3.76 19.46 33.31
C THR A 178 -2.47 18.67 33.03
N PRO A 179 -1.50 19.24 32.31
CA PRO A 179 -0.20 18.62 32.11
C PRO A 179 0.57 18.45 33.41
#